data_4645b36ec6094a19a7967def7bb9cc20
#
_entry.id   4645b36ec6094a19a7967def7bb9cc20
#
_cell.length_a   1.000
_cell.length_b   1.000
_cell.length_c   1.000
_cell.angle_alpha   90.00
_cell.angle_beta   90.00
_cell.angle_gamma   90.00
#
_symmetry.space_group_name_H-M   'P 1'
#
loop_
_entity.id
_entity.type
_entity.pdbx_description
1 polymer ?
#
loop_
_entity_poly.entity_id
_entity_poly.type
_entity_poly.pdbx_seq_one_letter_code
_entity_poly.pdbx_strand_id
1 'polypeptide(L)'
;MDTRGHSEGITMSGGGLYSLATIGAKHVIDAATPMVVEAINGLPQQAFADGFTFSDMGTADAGTSLSMIGKAIDAISARAPNAPVTVVYSDQPRNDFNALIANVYGLGPFETYLKRRDDIFPMVSGTTFYKQIVPSGTLDLGFSATAMHWLSDKVCNISNHVQAVGARGEELEAFRRQAHQDWRQILSHRARELKPGGKLVLINFARDEQGYYLGNTGGVNMFDTFNRIWRDFLEQNRITRVEYENMTLPQYYNTVEEFSAPLQNQDEAVYQAGLRLDHIDTRIVKCPFAESFAEHGNAARFAEEYLPTIRSWNESIFFNALADDRPLEERRQIIEDYYGTYLDLVRTSPAGHGMDYVHAYTVISKIS
;
A
#
# COMPACT_ATOMS: atom_id res chain seq x y z
N MET A 1 22.90 9.04 18.51
CA MET A 1 22.51 8.39 17.23
C MET A 1 21.04 8.09 17.35
N ASP A 2 20.22 8.82 16.62
CA ASP A 2 18.76 8.68 16.68
C ASP A 2 18.36 7.49 15.79
N THR A 3 18.07 6.36 16.41
CA THR A 3 17.68 5.11 15.75
C THR A 3 16.17 5.05 15.45
N ARG A 4 15.54 6.20 15.19
CA ARG A 4 14.17 6.21 14.69
C ARG A 4 14.19 5.75 13.24
N GLY A 5 13.62 4.57 12.95
CA GLY A 5 13.49 4.04 11.60
C GLY A 5 12.84 5.08 10.68
N HIS A 6 13.43 5.31 9.51
CA HIS A 6 13.01 6.36 8.57
C HIS A 6 11.56 6.20 8.09
N SER A 7 11.00 4.99 8.15
CA SER A 7 9.60 4.72 7.78
C SER A 7 8.55 5.30 8.75
N GLU A 8 8.92 5.54 10.01
CA GLU A 8 8.01 6.13 11.01
C GLU A 8 7.64 7.61 10.71
N GLY A 9 8.33 8.26 9.78
CA GLY A 9 8.05 9.64 9.33
C GLY A 9 7.17 9.76 8.09
N ILE A 10 6.88 8.65 7.40
CA ILE A 10 6.10 8.65 6.17
C ILE A 10 4.63 8.46 6.54
N THR A 11 3.82 9.50 6.35
CA THR A 11 2.36 9.45 6.52
C THR A 11 1.68 9.82 5.21
N MET A 12 0.58 9.13 4.92
CA MET A 12 -0.30 9.50 3.81
C MET A 12 -1.00 10.82 4.11
N SER A 13 -1.55 11.48 3.10
CA SER A 13 -2.33 12.71 3.27
C SER A 13 -3.45 12.49 4.29
N GLY A 14 -3.47 13.28 5.37
CA GLY A 14 -4.49 13.23 6.41
C GLY A 14 -5.80 13.94 6.01
N GLY A 15 -6.73 14.06 6.97
CA GLY A 15 -8.00 14.77 6.78
C GLY A 15 -9.03 14.03 5.91
N GLY A 16 -8.90 12.69 5.75
CA GLY A 16 -9.84 11.88 4.95
C GLY A 16 -9.67 12.07 3.43
N LEU A 17 -8.58 12.68 3.00
CA LEU A 17 -8.32 12.97 1.58
C LEU A 17 -7.68 11.80 0.83
N TYR A 18 -7.08 10.85 1.54
CA TYR A 18 -6.36 9.75 0.92
C TYR A 18 -7.27 8.91 0.01
N SER A 19 -8.36 8.37 0.55
CA SER A 19 -9.28 7.53 -0.23
C SER A 19 -9.97 8.27 -1.37
N LEU A 20 -10.19 9.58 -1.25
CA LEU A 20 -10.74 10.39 -2.33
C LEU A 20 -9.72 10.59 -3.47
N ALA A 21 -8.44 10.72 -3.14
CA ALA A 21 -7.38 10.89 -4.12
C ALA A 21 -6.93 9.56 -4.76
N THR A 22 -7.14 8.41 -4.10
CA THR A 22 -6.58 7.12 -4.51
C THR A 22 -7.62 6.14 -5.07
N ILE A 23 -8.46 6.59 -5.99
CA ILE A 23 -9.48 5.77 -6.67
C ILE A 23 -8.88 4.49 -7.29
N GLY A 24 -7.66 4.55 -7.85
CA GLY A 24 -7.00 3.37 -8.40
C GLY A 24 -6.69 2.30 -7.34
N ALA A 25 -6.29 2.70 -6.12
CA ALA A 25 -6.14 1.77 -5.00
C ALA A 25 -7.47 1.10 -4.61
N LYS A 26 -8.58 1.86 -4.66
CA LYS A 26 -9.92 1.29 -4.48
C LYS A 26 -10.23 0.24 -5.54
N HIS A 27 -9.93 0.50 -6.83
CA HIS A 27 -10.14 -0.48 -7.91
C HIS A 27 -9.31 -1.76 -7.69
N VAL A 28 -8.08 -1.66 -7.16
CA VAL A 28 -7.27 -2.81 -6.77
C VAL A 28 -7.95 -3.64 -5.69
N ILE A 29 -8.51 -2.99 -4.66
CA ILE A 29 -9.24 -3.66 -3.57
C ILE A 29 -10.55 -4.28 -4.08
N ASP A 30 -11.27 -3.58 -4.96
CA ASP A 30 -12.48 -4.10 -5.59
C ASP A 30 -12.18 -5.36 -6.42
N ALA A 31 -11.06 -5.39 -7.15
CA ALA A 31 -10.59 -6.57 -7.89
C ALA A 31 -10.16 -7.73 -6.97
N ALA A 32 -9.71 -7.46 -5.75
CA ALA A 32 -9.36 -8.46 -4.74
C ALA A 32 -10.58 -9.00 -3.98
N THR A 33 -11.72 -8.29 -4.00
CA THR A 33 -12.90 -8.65 -3.21
C THR A 33 -13.39 -10.10 -3.44
N PRO A 34 -13.44 -10.64 -4.67
CA PRO A 34 -13.82 -12.04 -4.88
C PRO A 34 -12.89 -13.03 -4.15
N MET A 35 -11.58 -12.76 -4.09
CA MET A 35 -10.61 -13.59 -3.39
C MET A 35 -10.84 -13.57 -1.87
N VAL A 36 -11.19 -12.41 -1.30
CA VAL A 36 -11.56 -12.28 0.12
C VAL A 36 -12.80 -13.11 0.43
N VAL A 37 -13.84 -12.99 -0.39
CA VAL A 37 -15.09 -13.77 -0.24
C VAL A 37 -14.83 -15.27 -0.38
N GLU A 38 -14.03 -15.69 -1.35
CA GLU A 38 -13.64 -17.08 -1.54
C GLU A 38 -12.81 -17.60 -0.36
N ALA A 39 -11.88 -16.82 0.15
CA ALA A 39 -11.09 -17.16 1.34
C ALA A 39 -12.01 -17.42 2.56
N ILE A 40 -13.02 -16.56 2.80
CA ILE A 40 -14.01 -16.74 3.86
C ILE A 40 -14.84 -18.01 3.63
N ASN A 41 -15.31 -18.23 2.41
CA ASN A 41 -16.11 -19.40 2.07
C ASN A 41 -15.35 -20.72 2.19
N GLY A 42 -14.02 -20.69 2.02
CA GLY A 42 -13.13 -21.83 2.19
C GLY A 42 -12.73 -22.13 3.64
N LEU A 43 -13.11 -21.30 4.61
CA LEU A 43 -12.78 -21.58 6.02
C LEU A 43 -13.64 -22.72 6.59
N PRO A 44 -13.12 -23.49 7.55
CA PRO A 44 -13.90 -24.52 8.22
C PRO A 44 -15.01 -23.89 9.08
N GLN A 45 -16.11 -24.61 9.28
CA GLN A 45 -17.28 -24.08 10.04
C GLN A 45 -16.90 -23.68 11.48
N GLN A 46 -15.92 -24.37 12.08
CA GLN A 46 -15.40 -24.03 13.41
C GLN A 46 -14.78 -22.64 13.51
N ALA A 47 -14.30 -22.08 12.41
CA ALA A 47 -13.73 -20.73 12.41
C ALA A 47 -14.75 -19.65 12.84
N PHE A 48 -16.05 -19.94 12.76
CA PHE A 48 -17.12 -19.01 13.08
C PHE A 48 -17.76 -19.25 14.45
N ALA A 49 -17.31 -20.27 15.22
CA ALA A 49 -18.01 -20.70 16.44
C ALA A 49 -17.98 -19.64 17.57
N ASP A 50 -16.86 -18.96 17.75
CA ASP A 50 -16.62 -17.97 18.81
C ASP A 50 -16.55 -16.53 18.28
N GLY A 51 -17.16 -16.27 17.12
CA GLY A 51 -17.05 -15.01 16.41
C GLY A 51 -15.98 -15.03 15.33
N PHE A 52 -15.87 -13.95 14.57
CA PHE A 52 -14.93 -13.83 13.44
C PHE A 52 -14.10 -12.55 13.56
N THR A 53 -12.79 -12.69 13.50
CA THR A 53 -11.85 -11.56 13.51
C THR A 53 -11.25 -11.35 12.13
N PHE A 54 -11.55 -10.21 11.53
CA PHE A 54 -10.99 -9.71 10.28
C PHE A 54 -10.01 -8.57 10.58
N SER A 55 -8.87 -8.49 9.92
CA SER A 55 -7.96 -7.34 10.02
C SER A 55 -7.68 -6.72 8.66
N ASP A 56 -7.78 -5.38 8.58
CA ASP A 56 -7.31 -4.54 7.48
C ASP A 56 -6.00 -3.85 7.90
N MET A 57 -4.89 -4.18 7.23
CA MET A 57 -3.54 -3.80 7.64
C MET A 57 -2.93 -2.79 6.66
N GLY A 58 -2.53 -1.62 7.18
CA GLY A 58 -2.11 -0.48 6.35
C GLY A 58 -3.33 0.23 5.76
N THR A 59 -4.31 0.50 6.62
CA THR A 59 -5.67 0.89 6.24
C THR A 59 -5.82 2.37 5.85
N ALA A 60 -4.84 3.23 6.16
CA ALA A 60 -4.92 4.68 6.01
C ALA A 60 -6.20 5.25 6.66
N ASP A 61 -7.11 5.85 5.88
CA ASP A 61 -8.39 6.37 6.35
C ASP A 61 -9.57 5.37 6.17
N ALA A 62 -9.30 4.12 5.82
CA ALA A 62 -10.22 3.01 5.56
C ALA A 62 -11.19 3.18 4.37
N GLY A 63 -11.34 4.38 3.81
CA GLY A 63 -12.37 4.66 2.80
C GLY A 63 -12.32 3.75 1.57
N THR A 64 -11.13 3.32 1.15
CA THR A 64 -10.94 2.42 0.00
C THR A 64 -11.40 0.98 0.26
N SER A 65 -11.36 0.50 1.52
CA SER A 65 -11.64 -0.90 1.88
C SER A 65 -13.08 -1.13 2.40
N LEU A 66 -13.84 -0.09 2.78
CA LEU A 66 -15.16 -0.23 3.38
C LEU A 66 -16.13 -1.10 2.56
N SER A 67 -16.15 -0.92 1.24
CA SER A 67 -17.04 -1.73 0.36
C SER A 67 -16.66 -3.21 0.36
N MET A 68 -15.37 -3.52 0.28
CA MET A 68 -14.84 -4.89 0.35
C MET A 68 -15.16 -5.52 1.71
N ILE A 69 -14.91 -4.81 2.82
CA ILE A 69 -15.22 -5.28 4.17
C ILE A 69 -16.73 -5.55 4.31
N GLY A 70 -17.59 -4.69 3.74
CA GLY A 70 -19.02 -4.94 3.70
C GLY A 70 -19.37 -6.27 3.04
N LYS A 71 -18.75 -6.59 1.89
CA LYS A 71 -18.97 -7.89 1.19
C LYS A 71 -18.36 -9.07 1.98
N ALA A 72 -17.24 -8.86 2.68
CA ALA A 72 -16.69 -9.87 3.58
C ALA A 72 -17.68 -10.19 4.72
N ILE A 73 -18.29 -9.18 5.33
CA ILE A 73 -19.31 -9.33 6.37
C ILE A 73 -20.54 -10.07 5.84
N ASP A 74 -20.99 -9.77 4.61
CA ASP A 74 -22.09 -10.51 3.97
C ASP A 74 -21.74 -12.00 3.80
N ALA A 75 -20.51 -12.32 3.38
CA ALA A 75 -20.04 -13.70 3.26
C ALA A 75 -19.97 -14.41 4.62
N ILE A 76 -19.48 -13.74 5.67
CA ILE A 76 -19.47 -14.25 7.04
C ILE A 76 -20.90 -14.51 7.51
N SER A 77 -21.81 -13.57 7.28
CA SER A 77 -23.21 -13.68 7.70
C SER A 77 -23.95 -14.82 7.00
N ALA A 78 -23.63 -15.09 5.73
CA ALA A 78 -24.18 -16.23 4.99
C ALA A 78 -23.72 -17.59 5.60
N ARG A 79 -22.50 -17.64 6.17
CA ARG A 79 -21.93 -18.83 6.80
C ARG A 79 -22.35 -19.00 8.26
N ALA A 80 -22.45 -17.90 9.00
CA ALA A 80 -22.71 -17.85 10.43
C ALA A 80 -23.48 -16.56 10.80
N PRO A 81 -24.80 -16.55 10.65
CA PRO A 81 -25.61 -15.32 10.83
C PRO A 81 -25.50 -14.68 12.21
N ASN A 82 -25.17 -15.46 13.23
CA ASN A 82 -25.10 -15.02 14.64
C ASN A 82 -23.65 -14.88 15.17
N ALA A 83 -22.63 -15.12 14.33
CA ALA A 83 -21.23 -14.97 14.76
C ALA A 83 -20.89 -13.47 14.84
N PRO A 84 -20.51 -12.92 16.00
CA PRO A 84 -20.08 -11.53 16.09
C PRO A 84 -18.82 -11.31 15.24
N VAL A 85 -18.71 -10.13 14.62
CA VAL A 85 -17.58 -9.80 13.73
C VAL A 85 -16.74 -8.68 14.35
N THR A 86 -15.46 -8.95 14.58
CA THR A 86 -14.49 -7.92 14.95
C THR A 86 -13.71 -7.52 13.70
N VAL A 87 -13.70 -6.22 13.37
CA VAL A 87 -12.89 -5.65 12.28
C VAL A 87 -11.78 -4.83 12.90
N VAL A 88 -10.53 -5.27 12.73
CA VAL A 88 -9.34 -4.58 13.26
C VAL A 88 -8.67 -3.80 12.16
N TYR A 89 -8.71 -2.49 12.25
CA TYR A 89 -7.96 -1.57 11.39
C TYR A 89 -6.59 -1.29 12.00
N SER A 90 -5.52 -1.50 11.25
CA SER A 90 -4.19 -1.17 11.74
C SER A 90 -3.41 -0.28 10.78
N ASP A 91 -2.72 0.68 11.36
CA ASP A 91 -1.80 1.57 10.66
C ASP A 91 -0.74 2.10 11.64
N GLN A 92 0.24 2.84 11.12
CA GLN A 92 1.27 3.46 11.95
C GLN A 92 0.67 4.34 13.05
N PRO A 93 1.34 4.49 14.22
CA PRO A 93 0.83 5.29 15.34
C PRO A 93 0.52 6.76 15.00
N ARG A 94 1.14 7.29 13.93
CA ARG A 94 0.92 8.68 13.46
C ARG A 94 -0.19 8.83 12.43
N ASN A 95 -0.86 7.73 12.04
CA ASN A 95 -1.98 7.78 11.11
C ASN A 95 -3.12 8.67 11.66
N ASP A 96 -3.88 9.29 10.76
CA ASP A 96 -5.08 10.05 11.11
C ASP A 96 -6.26 9.10 11.44
N PHE A 97 -6.24 8.57 12.65
CA PHE A 97 -7.30 7.69 13.15
C PHE A 97 -8.65 8.39 13.33
N ASN A 98 -8.68 9.73 13.42
CA ASN A 98 -9.96 10.46 13.47
C ASN A 98 -10.68 10.36 12.12
N ALA A 99 -9.96 10.54 11.02
CA ALA A 99 -10.51 10.36 9.66
C ALA A 99 -10.96 8.92 9.43
N LEU A 100 -10.17 7.94 9.86
CA LEU A 100 -10.53 6.52 9.80
C LEU A 100 -11.85 6.24 10.55
N ILE A 101 -11.94 6.66 11.81
CA ILE A 101 -13.14 6.44 12.63
C ILE A 101 -14.35 7.15 12.00
N ALA A 102 -14.20 8.38 11.52
CA ALA A 102 -15.26 9.10 10.85
C ALA A 102 -15.79 8.33 9.62
N ASN A 103 -14.92 7.79 8.77
CA ASN A 103 -15.30 7.02 7.61
C ASN A 103 -16.00 5.70 8.00
N VAL A 104 -15.44 4.94 8.96
CA VAL A 104 -16.02 3.67 9.42
C VAL A 104 -17.41 3.87 10.01
N TYR A 105 -17.64 4.94 10.79
CA TYR A 105 -18.93 5.23 11.37
C TYR A 105 -19.89 6.00 10.45
N GLY A 106 -19.52 6.22 9.18
CA GLY A 106 -20.38 6.87 8.18
C GLY A 106 -20.58 8.36 8.41
N LEU A 107 -19.62 9.01 9.09
CA LEU A 107 -19.56 10.47 9.28
C LEU A 107 -18.77 11.15 8.14
N GLY A 108 -18.02 10.36 7.35
CA GLY A 108 -17.32 10.78 6.15
C GLY A 108 -18.15 10.56 4.87
N PRO A 109 -17.54 10.73 3.69
CA PRO A 109 -18.24 10.63 2.40
C PRO A 109 -18.50 9.19 1.93
N PHE A 110 -18.07 8.17 2.70
CA PHE A 110 -18.15 6.77 2.31
C PHE A 110 -19.33 6.06 2.98
N GLU A 111 -19.91 5.09 2.27
CA GLU A 111 -20.97 4.24 2.83
C GLU A 111 -20.36 3.26 3.85
N THR A 112 -20.94 3.22 5.07
CA THR A 112 -20.50 2.33 6.14
C THR A 112 -21.20 0.98 6.08
N TYR A 113 -20.47 -0.08 6.39
CA TYR A 113 -21.00 -1.44 6.58
C TYR A 113 -21.67 -1.64 7.94
N LEU A 114 -21.50 -0.75 8.91
CA LEU A 114 -22.03 -0.91 10.28
C LEU A 114 -23.55 -0.96 10.34
N LYS A 115 -24.25 -0.45 9.32
CA LYS A 115 -25.72 -0.53 9.20
C LYS A 115 -26.23 -1.93 8.83
N ARG A 116 -25.34 -2.88 8.53
CA ARG A 116 -25.73 -4.23 8.07
C ARG A 116 -26.22 -5.13 9.21
N ARG A 117 -25.62 -4.99 10.40
CA ARG A 117 -25.95 -5.76 11.59
C ARG A 117 -25.35 -5.10 12.86
N ASP A 118 -25.94 -5.36 14.03
CA ASP A 118 -25.58 -4.68 15.30
C ASP A 118 -24.37 -5.31 16.02
N ASP A 119 -23.93 -6.51 15.64
CA ASP A 119 -22.85 -7.27 16.26
C ASP A 119 -21.53 -7.20 15.48
N ILE A 120 -21.24 -6.04 14.89
CA ILE A 120 -19.97 -5.71 14.28
C ILE A 120 -19.21 -4.75 15.18
N PHE A 121 -17.97 -5.10 15.52
CA PHE A 121 -17.11 -4.38 16.45
C PHE A 121 -15.86 -3.85 15.73
N PRO A 122 -15.86 -2.59 15.25
CA PRO A 122 -14.65 -1.98 14.68
C PRO A 122 -13.67 -1.65 15.80
N MET A 123 -12.43 -2.09 15.64
CA MET A 123 -11.30 -1.85 16.54
C MET A 123 -10.18 -1.16 15.78
N VAL A 124 -9.38 -0.36 16.46
CA VAL A 124 -8.22 0.32 15.88
C VAL A 124 -6.96 -0.08 16.63
N SER A 125 -5.93 -0.48 15.88
CA SER A 125 -4.59 -0.76 16.40
C SER A 125 -3.59 0.23 15.79
N GLY A 126 -3.09 1.17 16.58
CA GLY A 126 -2.01 2.08 16.20
C GLY A 126 -0.66 1.35 16.15
N THR A 127 -0.57 0.30 15.34
CA THR A 127 0.59 -0.58 15.25
C THR A 127 0.89 -0.90 13.79
N THR A 128 2.15 -0.72 13.39
CA THR A 128 2.62 -1.07 12.05
C THR A 128 2.55 -2.57 11.78
N PHE A 129 2.30 -2.96 10.53
CA PHE A 129 2.28 -4.38 10.12
C PHE A 129 3.63 -5.11 10.26
N TYR A 130 4.73 -4.40 10.53
CA TYR A 130 6.02 -5.00 10.90
C TYR A 130 6.06 -5.56 12.32
N LYS A 131 4.99 -5.35 13.09
CA LYS A 131 4.83 -5.86 14.45
C LYS A 131 3.58 -6.73 14.55
N GLN A 132 3.40 -7.37 15.68
CA GLN A 132 2.16 -8.07 15.98
C GLN A 132 1.04 -7.07 16.25
N ILE A 133 -0.09 -7.21 15.56
CA ILE A 133 -1.23 -6.28 15.56
C ILE A 133 -2.33 -6.74 16.52
N VAL A 134 -2.56 -8.05 16.57
CA VAL A 134 -3.56 -8.69 17.42
C VAL A 134 -2.95 -9.82 18.26
N PRO A 135 -3.58 -10.27 19.34
CA PRO A 135 -3.09 -11.41 20.11
C PRO A 135 -2.91 -12.67 19.25
N SER A 136 -1.98 -13.55 19.68
CA SER A 136 -1.70 -14.80 18.97
C SER A 136 -2.94 -15.69 18.90
N GLY A 137 -3.18 -16.28 17.73
CA GLY A 137 -4.26 -17.23 17.51
C GLY A 137 -5.66 -16.63 17.59
N THR A 138 -5.83 -15.34 17.25
CA THR A 138 -7.13 -14.66 17.29
C THR A 138 -7.65 -14.24 15.91
N LEU A 139 -6.81 -14.21 14.88
CA LEU A 139 -7.14 -13.73 13.54
C LEU A 139 -7.67 -14.87 12.67
N ASP A 140 -8.86 -14.70 12.10
CA ASP A 140 -9.45 -15.64 11.14
C ASP A 140 -9.05 -15.28 9.71
N LEU A 141 -9.09 -13.98 9.36
CA LEU A 141 -8.66 -13.48 8.06
C LEU A 141 -7.95 -12.14 8.16
N GLY A 142 -6.71 -12.08 7.64
CA GLY A 142 -5.96 -10.85 7.49
C GLY A 142 -5.97 -10.37 6.04
N PHE A 143 -6.22 -9.08 5.85
CA PHE A 143 -6.19 -8.40 4.56
C PHE A 143 -5.19 -7.24 4.58
N SER A 144 -4.51 -7.01 3.46
CA SER A 144 -3.76 -5.80 3.20
C SER A 144 -3.74 -5.53 1.71
N ALA A 145 -3.85 -4.27 1.32
CA ALA A 145 -3.67 -3.87 -0.07
C ALA A 145 -2.83 -2.59 -0.17
N THR A 146 -1.96 -2.53 -1.18
CA THR A 146 -1.17 -1.34 -1.53
C THR A 146 -0.32 -0.74 -0.40
N ALA A 147 0.06 -1.53 0.63
CA ALA A 147 0.76 -1.03 1.82
C ALA A 147 2.14 -1.67 2.05
N MET A 148 2.28 -2.99 1.92
CA MET A 148 3.48 -3.73 2.39
C MET A 148 4.67 -3.68 1.42
N HIS A 149 4.68 -2.77 0.46
CA HIS A 149 5.82 -2.45 -0.41
C HIS A 149 6.73 -1.35 0.18
N TRP A 150 6.25 -0.61 1.17
CA TRP A 150 7.06 0.29 1.97
C TRP A 150 8.02 -0.52 2.82
N LEU A 151 9.30 -0.14 2.86
CA LEU A 151 10.29 -0.80 3.69
C LEU A 151 10.25 -0.29 5.13
N SER A 152 10.60 -1.15 6.08
CA SER A 152 10.69 -0.78 7.49
C SER A 152 11.78 0.25 7.75
N ASP A 153 12.82 0.30 6.91
CA ASP A 153 13.92 1.23 7.00
C ASP A 153 14.39 1.68 5.61
N LYS A 154 14.93 2.90 5.54
CA LYS A 154 15.66 3.42 4.38
C LYS A 154 17.11 2.97 4.47
N VAL A 155 17.49 1.97 3.69
CA VAL A 155 18.78 1.29 3.80
C VAL A 155 19.97 2.09 3.27
N CYS A 156 19.72 2.92 2.25
CA CYS A 156 20.72 3.84 1.67
C CYS A 156 20.02 4.91 0.82
N ASN A 157 20.76 5.93 0.44
CA ASN A 157 20.37 6.82 -0.64
C ASN A 157 20.64 6.16 -1.99
N ILE A 158 19.79 6.42 -2.98
CA ILE A 158 20.02 6.00 -4.36
C ILE A 158 20.69 7.16 -5.10
N SER A 159 21.88 6.93 -5.64
CA SER A 159 22.74 7.99 -6.16
C SER A 159 22.22 8.69 -7.42
N ASN A 160 21.41 8.00 -8.24
CA ASN A 160 20.98 8.49 -9.55
C ASN A 160 19.48 8.35 -9.84
N HIS A 161 18.68 7.94 -8.85
CA HIS A 161 17.26 7.74 -9.03
C HIS A 161 16.49 7.93 -7.70
N VAL A 162 15.20 8.23 -7.78
CA VAL A 162 14.34 8.46 -6.61
C VAL A 162 13.73 7.18 -6.03
N GLN A 163 13.84 6.04 -6.73
CA GLN A 163 13.19 4.78 -6.34
C GLN A 163 14.04 3.56 -6.75
N ALA A 164 13.93 2.45 -6.03
CA ALA A 164 14.72 1.23 -6.22
C ALA A 164 14.63 0.61 -7.63
N VAL A 165 13.58 0.90 -8.41
CA VAL A 165 13.48 0.46 -9.82
C VAL A 165 14.59 1.02 -10.70
N GLY A 166 15.18 2.15 -10.34
CA GLY A 166 16.35 2.75 -11.01
C GLY A 166 17.68 2.48 -10.32
N ALA A 167 17.68 1.87 -9.14
CA ALA A 167 18.90 1.51 -8.41
C ALA A 167 19.66 0.37 -9.11
N ARG A 168 20.97 0.30 -8.90
CA ARG A 168 21.87 -0.71 -9.49
C ARG A 168 22.93 -1.20 -8.49
N GLY A 169 23.47 -2.39 -8.77
CA GLY A 169 24.60 -2.92 -7.99
C GLY A 169 24.25 -3.04 -6.50
N GLU A 170 25.15 -2.55 -5.64
CA GLU A 170 25.03 -2.66 -4.18
C GLU A 170 23.81 -1.93 -3.61
N GLU A 171 23.40 -0.79 -4.20
CA GLU A 171 22.19 -0.07 -3.79
C GLU A 171 20.95 -0.95 -3.99
N LEU A 172 20.78 -1.53 -5.18
CA LEU A 172 19.64 -2.41 -5.47
C LEU A 172 19.64 -3.63 -4.55
N GLU A 173 20.79 -4.27 -4.33
CA GLU A 173 20.92 -5.42 -3.44
C GLU A 173 20.61 -5.07 -1.97
N ALA A 174 20.91 -3.86 -1.52
CA ALA A 174 20.54 -3.41 -0.18
C ALA A 174 19.02 -3.31 -0.04
N PHE A 175 18.30 -2.71 -1.02
CA PHE A 175 16.84 -2.64 -1.03
C PHE A 175 16.20 -4.02 -1.09
N ARG A 176 16.72 -4.92 -1.94
CA ARG A 176 16.25 -6.30 -2.04
C ARG A 176 16.38 -7.05 -0.71
N ARG A 177 17.55 -7.00 -0.08
CA ARG A 177 17.76 -7.66 1.22
C ARG A 177 16.79 -7.17 2.28
N GLN A 178 16.57 -5.84 2.36
CA GLN A 178 15.62 -5.27 3.31
C GLN A 178 14.20 -5.73 3.03
N ALA A 179 13.76 -5.70 1.76
CA ALA A 179 12.43 -6.15 1.37
C ALA A 179 12.18 -7.62 1.72
N HIS A 180 13.18 -8.48 1.50
CA HIS A 180 13.07 -9.89 1.86
C HIS A 180 13.04 -10.11 3.38
N GLN A 181 13.80 -9.32 4.15
CA GLN A 181 13.75 -9.35 5.61
C GLN A 181 12.39 -8.89 6.11
N ASP A 182 11.90 -7.77 5.60
CA ASP A 182 10.61 -7.20 5.96
C ASP A 182 9.47 -8.16 5.66
N TRP A 183 9.45 -8.78 4.49
CA TRP A 183 8.43 -9.74 4.10
C TRP A 183 8.39 -10.95 5.04
N ARG A 184 9.56 -11.52 5.38
CA ARG A 184 9.66 -12.60 6.37
C ARG A 184 9.18 -12.18 7.75
N GLN A 185 9.50 -10.96 8.16
CA GLN A 185 9.07 -10.43 9.46
C GLN A 185 7.54 -10.24 9.49
N ILE A 186 6.96 -9.64 8.46
CA ILE A 186 5.51 -9.48 8.32
C ILE A 186 4.83 -10.83 8.42
N LEU A 187 5.24 -11.80 7.60
CA LEU A 187 4.66 -13.14 7.59
C LEU A 187 4.81 -13.87 8.93
N SER A 188 5.94 -13.69 9.62
CA SER A 188 6.17 -14.31 10.94
C SER A 188 5.20 -13.79 11.99
N HIS A 189 4.88 -12.50 11.98
CA HIS A 189 3.86 -11.93 12.86
C HIS A 189 2.46 -12.44 12.49
N ARG A 190 2.12 -12.48 11.21
CA ARG A 190 0.83 -13.00 10.72
C ARG A 190 0.66 -14.48 11.07
N ALA A 191 1.74 -15.27 10.98
CA ALA A 191 1.70 -16.67 11.39
C ALA A 191 1.34 -16.86 12.86
N ARG A 192 1.80 -15.97 13.74
CA ARG A 192 1.45 -16.00 15.18
C ARG A 192 0.01 -15.59 15.43
N GLU A 193 -0.48 -14.60 14.70
CA GLU A 193 -1.81 -14.02 14.87
C GLU A 193 -2.93 -14.91 14.35
N LEU A 194 -2.69 -15.57 13.23
CA LEU A 194 -3.68 -16.46 12.62
C LEU A 194 -4.04 -17.64 13.52
N LYS A 195 -5.33 -17.91 13.60
CA LYS A 195 -5.85 -19.21 14.06
C LYS A 195 -5.41 -20.33 13.10
N PRO A 196 -5.32 -21.60 13.56
CA PRO A 196 -5.23 -22.74 12.64
C PRO A 196 -6.36 -22.71 11.61
N GLY A 197 -6.01 -22.87 10.33
CA GLY A 197 -6.95 -22.74 9.22
C GLY A 197 -7.26 -21.31 8.77
N GLY A 198 -6.80 -20.29 9.51
CA GLY A 198 -6.97 -18.89 9.13
C GLY A 198 -6.22 -18.53 7.85
N LYS A 199 -6.62 -17.44 7.19
CA LYS A 199 -6.09 -17.03 5.88
C LYS A 199 -5.60 -15.59 5.85
N LEU A 200 -4.70 -15.32 4.89
CA LEU A 200 -4.30 -13.97 4.50
C LEU A 200 -4.65 -13.76 3.02
N VAL A 201 -5.15 -12.58 2.70
CA VAL A 201 -5.28 -12.07 1.33
C VAL A 201 -4.46 -10.78 1.25
N LEU A 202 -3.32 -10.84 0.57
CA LEU A 202 -2.35 -9.75 0.54
C LEU A 202 -2.12 -9.30 -0.90
N ILE A 203 -2.38 -8.00 -1.14
CA ILE A 203 -2.30 -7.39 -2.47
C ILE A 203 -1.18 -6.35 -2.43
N ASN A 204 -0.02 -6.73 -2.94
CA ASN A 204 1.19 -5.92 -2.85
C ASN A 204 1.66 -5.42 -4.20
N PHE A 205 2.15 -4.19 -4.27
CA PHE A 205 2.86 -3.76 -5.47
C PHE A 205 3.98 -4.75 -5.81
N ALA A 206 4.07 -5.09 -7.09
CA ALA A 206 4.98 -6.09 -7.60
C ALA A 206 5.68 -5.63 -8.88
N ARG A 207 6.74 -6.35 -9.23
CA ARG A 207 7.24 -6.42 -10.59
C ARG A 207 6.74 -7.72 -11.21
N ASP A 208 6.01 -7.62 -12.33
CA ASP A 208 5.51 -8.80 -13.04
C ASP A 208 6.58 -9.46 -13.93
N GLU A 209 6.20 -10.53 -14.60
CA GLU A 209 7.08 -11.34 -15.46
C GLU A 209 7.54 -10.59 -16.72
N GLN A 210 6.83 -9.52 -17.13
CA GLN A 210 7.19 -8.62 -18.22
C GLN A 210 8.12 -7.49 -17.73
N GLY A 211 8.35 -7.39 -16.42
CA GLY A 211 9.12 -6.32 -15.79
C GLY A 211 8.31 -5.05 -15.55
N TYR A 212 6.99 -5.10 -15.70
CA TYR A 212 6.11 -3.98 -15.38
C TYR A 212 5.96 -3.80 -13.87
N TYR A 213 5.76 -2.56 -13.45
CA TYR A 213 5.55 -2.15 -12.07
C TYR A 213 4.71 -0.86 -12.02
N LEU A 214 4.36 -0.39 -10.83
CA LEU A 214 3.56 0.82 -10.64
C LEU A 214 4.02 1.97 -11.55
N GLY A 215 3.10 2.46 -12.39
CA GLY A 215 3.36 3.59 -13.29
C GLY A 215 4.38 3.32 -14.41
N ASN A 216 4.66 2.04 -14.70
CA ASN A 216 5.48 1.62 -15.85
C ASN A 216 4.93 0.34 -16.47
N THR A 217 4.00 0.48 -17.42
CA THR A 217 3.35 -0.62 -18.15
C THR A 217 3.41 -0.40 -19.68
N GLY A 218 4.50 0.19 -20.16
CA GLY A 218 4.76 0.45 -21.59
C GLY A 218 4.44 1.88 -22.06
N GLY A 219 3.98 2.77 -21.15
CA GLY A 219 3.81 4.20 -21.39
C GLY A 219 5.01 5.02 -20.90
N VAL A 220 4.72 6.27 -20.47
CA VAL A 220 5.71 7.12 -19.79
C VAL A 220 5.97 6.55 -18.40
N ASN A 221 7.24 6.24 -18.11
CA ASN A 221 7.61 5.75 -16.78
C ASN A 221 7.48 6.87 -15.74
N MET A 222 6.61 6.67 -14.78
CA MET A 222 6.30 7.64 -13.72
C MET A 222 7.53 7.95 -12.86
N PHE A 223 8.29 6.96 -12.41
CA PHE A 223 9.46 7.16 -11.55
C PHE A 223 10.63 7.79 -12.30
N ASP A 224 10.85 7.44 -13.57
CA ASP A 224 11.84 8.11 -14.39
C ASP A 224 11.45 9.59 -14.61
N THR A 225 10.16 9.88 -14.71
CA THR A 225 9.67 11.26 -14.80
C THR A 225 9.91 12.03 -13.51
N PHE A 226 9.62 11.43 -12.35
CA PHE A 226 9.95 12.02 -11.04
C PHE A 226 11.45 12.33 -10.93
N ASN A 227 12.27 11.35 -11.26
CA ASN A 227 13.73 11.50 -11.22
C ASN A 227 14.24 12.57 -12.17
N ARG A 228 13.71 12.64 -13.40
CA ARG A 228 14.11 13.64 -14.38
C ARG A 228 13.82 15.05 -13.88
N ILE A 229 12.62 15.33 -13.39
CA ILE A 229 12.24 16.66 -12.89
C ILE A 229 13.11 17.02 -11.66
N TRP A 230 13.34 16.08 -10.75
CA TRP A 230 14.14 16.31 -9.55
C TRP A 230 15.63 16.55 -9.89
N ARG A 231 16.14 15.87 -10.94
CA ARG A 231 17.49 16.12 -11.48
C ARG A 231 17.59 17.48 -12.15
N ASP A 232 16.57 17.89 -12.93
CA ASP A 232 16.54 19.22 -13.53
C ASP A 232 16.61 20.32 -12.46
N PHE A 233 15.99 20.11 -11.29
CA PHE A 233 16.08 21.04 -10.16
C PHE A 233 17.51 21.09 -9.58
N LEU A 234 18.21 19.97 -9.53
CA LEU A 234 19.64 19.94 -9.14
C LEU A 234 20.50 20.71 -10.16
N GLU A 235 20.32 20.47 -11.45
CA GLU A 235 21.08 21.12 -12.53
C GLU A 235 20.84 22.63 -12.58
N GLN A 236 19.64 23.07 -12.19
CA GLN A 236 19.27 24.49 -12.05
C GLN A 236 19.74 25.09 -10.71
N ASN A 237 20.44 24.34 -9.84
CA ASN A 237 20.85 24.76 -8.51
C ASN A 237 19.67 25.17 -7.58
N ARG A 238 18.48 24.65 -7.81
CA ARG A 238 17.31 24.85 -6.96
C ARG A 238 17.36 23.96 -5.71
N ILE A 239 17.99 22.78 -5.84
CA ILE A 239 18.28 21.84 -4.76
C ILE A 239 19.77 21.51 -4.79
N THR A 240 20.31 21.07 -3.65
CA THR A 240 21.67 20.58 -3.54
C THR A 240 21.81 19.12 -3.94
N ARG A 241 23.03 18.66 -4.17
CA ARG A 241 23.31 17.23 -4.42
C ARG A 241 22.86 16.34 -3.26
N VAL A 242 23.04 16.79 -2.03
CA VAL A 242 22.60 16.06 -0.84
C VAL A 242 21.08 15.91 -0.80
N GLU A 243 20.36 16.98 -1.09
CA GLU A 243 18.87 16.93 -1.16
C GLU A 243 18.37 16.04 -2.30
N TYR A 244 19.07 16.06 -3.45
CA TYR A 244 18.76 15.15 -4.55
C TYR A 244 18.87 13.67 -4.11
N GLU A 245 19.96 13.29 -3.47
CA GLU A 245 20.21 11.92 -3.00
C GLU A 245 19.35 11.56 -1.79
N ASN A 246 18.99 12.52 -0.95
CA ASN A 246 18.06 12.31 0.16
C ASN A 246 16.66 11.92 -0.32
N MET A 247 16.28 12.33 -1.54
CA MET A 247 15.03 11.92 -2.16
C MET A 247 15.15 10.48 -2.67
N THR A 248 14.97 9.56 -1.76
CA THR A 248 14.93 8.12 -2.03
C THR A 248 13.68 7.55 -1.40
N LEU A 249 12.78 7.02 -2.22
CA LEU A 249 11.58 6.32 -1.79
C LEU A 249 11.97 4.97 -1.14
N PRO A 250 11.68 4.74 0.15
CA PRO A 250 11.98 3.48 0.82
C PRO A 250 10.94 2.41 0.44
N GLN A 251 10.92 2.04 -0.82
CA GLN A 251 10.00 1.08 -1.41
C GLN A 251 10.75 0.06 -2.24
N TYR A 252 10.24 -1.17 -2.27
CA TYR A 252 10.72 -2.22 -3.16
C TYR A 252 9.53 -3.02 -3.70
N TYR A 253 9.58 -3.38 -4.97
CA TYR A 253 8.56 -4.18 -5.64
C TYR A 253 9.07 -5.58 -5.88
N ASN A 254 8.67 -6.50 -5.00
CA ASN A 254 9.03 -7.91 -5.09
C ASN A 254 8.44 -8.54 -6.36
N THR A 255 9.13 -9.55 -6.90
CA THR A 255 8.57 -10.44 -7.93
C THR A 255 7.71 -11.53 -7.29
N VAL A 256 7.00 -12.30 -8.11
CA VAL A 256 6.23 -13.48 -7.65
C VAL A 256 7.14 -14.48 -6.94
N GLU A 257 8.35 -14.72 -7.47
CA GLU A 257 9.33 -15.63 -6.86
C GLU A 257 9.77 -15.13 -5.48
N GLU A 258 10.06 -13.83 -5.35
CA GLU A 258 10.50 -13.22 -4.09
C GLU A 258 9.40 -13.29 -3.02
N PHE A 259 8.13 -13.06 -3.38
CA PHE A 259 6.99 -13.24 -2.48
C PHE A 259 6.78 -14.70 -2.07
N SER A 260 6.96 -15.63 -3.01
CA SER A 260 6.68 -17.06 -2.83
C SER A 260 7.75 -17.78 -2.01
N ALA A 261 9.01 -17.35 -2.14
CA ALA A 261 10.17 -18.05 -1.58
C ALA A 261 10.03 -18.46 -0.09
N PRO A 262 9.65 -17.56 0.85
CA PRO A 262 9.51 -17.93 2.26
C PRO A 262 8.32 -18.84 2.57
N LEU A 263 7.39 -18.99 1.64
CA LEU A 263 6.17 -19.80 1.79
C LEU A 263 6.30 -21.19 1.16
N GLN A 264 7.32 -21.41 0.33
CA GLN A 264 7.56 -22.66 -0.40
C GLN A 264 8.80 -23.41 0.11
N ASN A 265 9.80 -22.69 0.61
CA ASN A 265 11.01 -23.30 1.14
C ASN A 265 10.77 -23.86 2.55
N GLN A 266 10.91 -25.18 2.72
CA GLN A 266 10.66 -25.89 3.97
C GLN A 266 11.62 -25.49 5.10
N ASP A 267 12.80 -24.99 4.78
CA ASP A 267 13.79 -24.53 5.75
C ASP A 267 13.50 -23.12 6.31
N GLU A 268 12.57 -22.40 5.69
CA GLU A 268 12.17 -21.06 6.13
C GLU A 268 11.30 -21.11 7.39
N ALA A 269 11.60 -20.23 8.35
CA ALA A 269 10.84 -20.12 9.60
C ALA A 269 9.34 -19.83 9.38
N VAL A 270 9.00 -19.10 8.31
CA VAL A 270 7.62 -18.79 7.91
C VAL A 270 6.89 -20.09 7.51
N TYR A 271 7.53 -20.93 6.71
CA TYR A 271 6.99 -22.24 6.33
C TYR A 271 6.83 -23.16 7.55
N GLN A 272 7.84 -23.22 8.43
CA GLN A 272 7.82 -24.00 9.66
C GLN A 272 6.77 -23.51 10.66
N ALA A 273 6.45 -22.20 10.64
CA ALA A 273 5.36 -21.64 11.42
C ALA A 273 3.96 -21.97 10.86
N GLY A 274 3.88 -22.77 9.79
CA GLY A 274 2.64 -23.30 9.23
C GLY A 274 2.01 -22.47 8.12
N LEU A 275 2.64 -21.40 7.63
CA LEU A 275 2.09 -20.66 6.47
C LEU A 275 2.35 -21.41 5.16
N ARG A 276 1.36 -21.45 4.30
CA ARG A 276 1.41 -22.07 2.96
C ARG A 276 0.82 -21.13 1.93
N LEU A 277 1.49 -21.03 0.78
CA LEU A 277 1.00 -20.31 -0.37
C LEU A 277 -0.12 -21.11 -1.05
N ASP A 278 -1.34 -20.58 -1.05
CA ASP A 278 -2.48 -21.18 -1.75
C ASP A 278 -2.54 -20.67 -3.20
N HIS A 279 -2.28 -19.37 -3.39
CA HIS A 279 -2.36 -18.71 -4.69
C HIS A 279 -1.46 -17.47 -4.74
N ILE A 280 -0.88 -17.21 -5.92
CA ILE A 280 -0.27 -15.92 -6.26
C ILE A 280 -0.32 -15.73 -7.79
N ASP A 281 -0.78 -14.56 -8.22
CA ASP A 281 -0.69 -14.10 -9.61
C ASP A 281 -0.43 -12.59 -9.65
N THR A 282 0.04 -12.08 -10.79
CA THR A 282 0.15 -10.63 -10.99
C THR A 282 -1.00 -10.12 -11.84
N ARG A 283 -1.52 -8.93 -11.48
CA ARG A 283 -2.59 -8.25 -12.23
C ARG A 283 -2.27 -6.79 -12.39
N ILE A 284 -2.74 -6.23 -13.50
CA ILE A 284 -2.66 -4.80 -13.81
C ILE A 284 -4.05 -4.19 -13.70
N VAL A 285 -4.21 -3.25 -12.77
CA VAL A 285 -5.39 -2.38 -12.72
C VAL A 285 -5.01 -1.05 -13.37
N LYS A 286 -5.78 -0.66 -14.39
CA LYS A 286 -5.49 0.54 -15.16
C LYS A 286 -5.68 1.81 -14.34
N CYS A 287 -4.94 2.84 -14.69
CA CYS A 287 -5.08 4.18 -14.12
C CYS A 287 -6.43 4.77 -14.49
N PRO A 288 -7.36 5.02 -13.53
CA PRO A 288 -8.70 5.50 -13.86
C PRO A 288 -8.69 6.87 -14.52
N PHE A 289 -7.69 7.69 -14.21
CA PHE A 289 -7.55 9.02 -14.82
C PHE A 289 -7.10 8.94 -16.28
N ALA A 290 -6.19 8.00 -16.60
CA ALA A 290 -5.75 7.76 -17.96
C ALA A 290 -6.88 7.14 -18.82
N GLU A 291 -7.70 6.25 -18.25
CA GLU A 291 -8.88 5.71 -18.90
C GLU A 291 -9.92 6.80 -19.19
N SER A 292 -10.23 7.64 -18.19
CA SER A 292 -11.12 8.80 -18.35
C SER A 292 -10.58 9.78 -19.40
N PHE A 293 -9.26 10.04 -19.43
CA PHE A 293 -8.65 10.86 -20.45
C PHE A 293 -8.82 10.28 -21.86
N ALA A 294 -8.67 8.98 -22.03
CA ALA A 294 -8.88 8.32 -23.32
C ALA A 294 -10.32 8.51 -23.85
N GLU A 295 -11.31 8.69 -22.96
CA GLU A 295 -12.71 8.94 -23.34
C GLU A 295 -12.98 10.40 -23.70
N HIS A 296 -12.49 11.36 -22.89
CA HIS A 296 -12.86 12.77 -23.04
C HIS A 296 -11.82 13.64 -23.77
N GLY A 297 -10.55 13.20 -23.87
CA GLY A 297 -9.48 13.88 -24.62
C GLY A 297 -9.00 15.22 -24.03
N ASN A 298 -9.46 15.62 -22.83
CA ASN A 298 -9.10 16.89 -22.20
C ASN A 298 -7.85 16.74 -21.32
N ALA A 299 -6.69 17.16 -21.87
CA ALA A 299 -5.40 17.05 -21.20
C ALA A 299 -5.29 17.88 -19.91
N ALA A 300 -5.92 19.06 -19.85
CA ALA A 300 -5.90 19.89 -18.66
C ALA A 300 -6.66 19.21 -17.51
N ARG A 301 -7.85 18.72 -17.78
CA ARG A 301 -8.66 17.97 -16.81
C ARG A 301 -7.92 16.71 -16.33
N PHE A 302 -7.31 15.95 -17.25
CA PHE A 302 -6.52 14.77 -16.88
C PHE A 302 -5.38 15.11 -15.92
N ALA A 303 -4.60 16.15 -16.21
CA ALA A 303 -3.49 16.56 -15.36
C ALA A 303 -3.97 16.99 -13.96
N GLU A 304 -5.08 17.74 -13.87
CA GLU A 304 -5.67 18.23 -12.62
C GLU A 304 -6.26 17.09 -11.76
N GLU A 305 -6.85 16.06 -12.37
CA GLU A 305 -7.41 14.90 -11.67
C GLU A 305 -6.32 13.89 -11.25
N TYR A 306 -5.27 13.74 -12.06
CA TYR A 306 -4.20 12.77 -11.84
C TYR A 306 -3.19 13.19 -10.78
N LEU A 307 -2.78 14.46 -10.77
CA LEU A 307 -1.72 14.95 -9.87
C LEU A 307 -2.03 14.77 -8.37
N PRO A 308 -3.24 15.00 -7.86
CA PRO A 308 -3.54 14.79 -6.45
C PRO A 308 -3.27 13.36 -5.97
N THR A 309 -3.50 12.35 -6.81
CA THR A 309 -3.18 10.95 -6.49
C THR A 309 -1.69 10.77 -6.23
N ILE A 310 -0.85 11.33 -7.10
CA ILE A 310 0.61 11.25 -6.95
C ILE A 310 1.04 11.96 -5.67
N ARG A 311 0.58 13.18 -5.42
CA ARG A 311 0.93 13.97 -4.24
C ARG A 311 0.55 13.27 -2.94
N SER A 312 -0.59 12.56 -2.90
CA SER A 312 -1.16 11.97 -1.69
C SER A 312 -0.24 10.99 -0.96
N TRP A 313 0.73 10.38 -1.65
CA TRP A 313 1.60 9.36 -1.07
C TRP A 313 3.10 9.68 -1.14
N ASN A 314 3.54 10.64 -1.95
CA ASN A 314 4.98 10.91 -2.10
C ASN A 314 5.42 12.33 -1.73
N GLU A 315 4.51 13.29 -1.59
CA GLU A 315 4.85 14.70 -1.33
C GLU A 315 5.66 14.88 -0.05
N SER A 316 5.27 14.20 1.04
CA SER A 316 5.98 14.28 2.31
C SER A 316 7.44 13.82 2.19
N ILE A 317 7.72 12.88 1.31
CA ILE A 317 9.08 12.34 1.12
C ILE A 317 9.95 13.36 0.37
N PHE A 318 9.43 13.96 -0.72
CA PHE A 318 10.10 15.05 -1.43
C PHE A 318 10.36 16.24 -0.51
N PHE A 319 9.36 16.60 0.30
CA PHE A 319 9.51 17.70 1.26
C PHE A 319 10.57 17.40 2.31
N ASN A 320 10.61 16.19 2.87
CA ASN A 320 11.58 15.78 3.89
C ASN A 320 12.99 15.51 3.32
N ALA A 321 13.16 15.42 2.01
CA ALA A 321 14.46 15.34 1.38
C ALA A 321 15.21 16.68 1.36
N LEU A 322 14.47 17.78 1.44
CA LEU A 322 15.03 19.13 1.50
C LEU A 322 15.65 19.39 2.88
N ALA A 323 16.74 20.15 2.91
CA ALA A 323 17.47 20.47 4.13
C ALA A 323 16.61 21.22 5.16
N ASP A 324 16.71 20.85 6.43
CA ASP A 324 15.88 21.42 7.50
C ASP A 324 16.26 22.88 7.84
N ASP A 325 17.46 23.31 7.46
CA ASP A 325 17.91 24.70 7.63
C ASP A 325 17.40 25.67 6.53
N ARG A 326 16.76 25.14 5.48
CA ARG A 326 16.03 26.00 4.53
C ARG A 326 14.79 26.62 5.20
N PRO A 327 14.48 27.89 4.89
CA PRO A 327 13.20 28.48 5.28
C PRO A 327 12.01 27.61 4.86
N LEU A 328 11.03 27.42 5.75
CA LEU A 328 9.85 26.57 5.49
C LEU A 328 9.13 26.96 4.19
N GLU A 329 9.01 28.26 3.92
CA GLU A 329 8.36 28.78 2.72
C GLU A 329 9.14 28.45 1.44
N GLU A 330 10.45 28.46 1.49
CA GLU A 330 11.31 28.04 0.38
C GLU A 330 11.13 26.55 0.08
N ARG A 331 11.10 25.70 1.12
CA ARG A 331 10.83 24.26 0.97
C ARG A 331 9.48 24.03 0.31
N ARG A 332 8.44 24.71 0.78
CA ARG A 332 7.09 24.62 0.19
C ARG A 332 7.09 25.06 -1.28
N GLN A 333 7.75 26.16 -1.60
CA GLN A 333 7.81 26.67 -2.98
C GLN A 333 8.53 25.68 -3.91
N ILE A 334 9.62 25.05 -3.47
CA ILE A 334 10.31 24.03 -4.26
C ILE A 334 9.37 22.87 -4.58
N ILE A 335 8.58 22.42 -3.61
CA ILE A 335 7.63 21.32 -3.79
C ILE A 335 6.47 21.71 -4.71
N GLU A 336 5.90 22.90 -4.55
CA GLU A 336 4.84 23.39 -5.45
C GLU A 336 5.35 23.51 -6.89
N ASP A 337 6.57 24.03 -7.09
CA ASP A 337 7.17 24.15 -8.41
C ASP A 337 7.48 22.78 -9.03
N TYR A 338 7.88 21.80 -8.22
CA TYR A 338 8.11 20.43 -8.67
C TYR A 338 6.82 19.80 -9.22
N TYR A 339 5.73 19.86 -8.46
CA TYR A 339 4.45 19.32 -8.90
C TYR A 339 3.81 20.17 -10.00
N GLY A 340 4.03 21.50 -10.00
CA GLY A 340 3.65 22.38 -11.11
C GLY A 340 4.32 21.96 -12.42
N THR A 341 5.62 21.63 -12.38
CA THR A 341 6.36 21.10 -13.54
C THR A 341 5.79 19.76 -14.02
N TYR A 342 5.44 18.86 -13.10
CA TYR A 342 4.81 17.60 -13.47
C TYR A 342 3.42 17.81 -14.09
N LEU A 343 2.61 18.70 -13.51
CA LEU A 343 1.29 19.07 -14.02
C LEU A 343 1.37 19.59 -15.46
N ASP A 344 2.27 20.53 -15.72
CA ASP A 344 2.46 21.14 -17.05
C ASP A 344 2.95 20.10 -18.07
N LEU A 345 3.81 19.17 -17.65
CA LEU A 345 4.24 18.07 -18.51
C LEU A 345 3.07 17.19 -18.94
N VAL A 346 2.23 16.77 -17.99
CA VAL A 346 1.04 15.95 -18.31
C VAL A 346 0.05 16.72 -19.16
N ARG A 347 -0.15 18.02 -18.87
CA ARG A 347 -1.05 18.91 -19.64
C ARG A 347 -0.59 19.10 -21.08
N THR A 348 0.72 19.21 -21.33
CA THR A 348 1.28 19.47 -22.66
C THR A 348 1.54 18.21 -23.47
N SER A 349 1.80 17.08 -22.82
CA SER A 349 2.12 15.79 -23.44
C SER A 349 1.42 14.64 -22.70
N PRO A 350 0.08 14.58 -22.72
CA PRO A 350 -0.67 13.66 -21.87
C PRO A 350 -0.53 12.18 -22.25
N ALA A 351 -0.17 11.88 -23.51
CA ALA A 351 -0.13 10.52 -24.02
C ALA A 351 0.89 9.64 -23.27
N GLY A 352 0.44 8.49 -22.82
CA GLY A 352 1.27 7.50 -22.12
C GLY A 352 1.50 7.80 -20.63
N HIS A 353 1.07 8.96 -20.11
CA HIS A 353 1.04 9.19 -18.66
C HIS A 353 -0.09 8.39 -18.01
N GLY A 354 0.17 7.90 -16.80
CA GLY A 354 -0.77 7.16 -15.98
C GLY A 354 -0.05 6.42 -14.86
N MET A 355 -0.81 6.03 -13.87
CA MET A 355 -0.34 5.22 -12.75
C MET A 355 -1.11 3.89 -12.77
N ASP A 356 -0.77 3.02 -13.73
CA ASP A 356 -1.25 1.64 -13.74
C ASP A 356 -0.70 0.91 -12.52
N TYR A 357 -1.56 0.17 -11.83
CA TYR A 357 -1.24 -0.53 -10.61
C TYR A 357 -0.89 -1.99 -10.92
N VAL A 358 0.37 -2.35 -10.77
CA VAL A 358 0.85 -3.74 -10.94
C VAL A 358 1.00 -4.36 -9.55
N HIS A 359 0.19 -5.38 -9.25
CA HIS A 359 0.17 -6.03 -7.94
C HIS A 359 0.27 -7.54 -8.05
N ALA A 360 0.95 -8.16 -7.07
CA ALA A 360 0.79 -9.56 -6.75
C ALA A 360 -0.44 -9.73 -5.85
N TYR A 361 -1.34 -10.63 -6.24
CA TYR A 361 -2.54 -11.04 -5.51
C TYR A 361 -2.24 -12.39 -4.86
N THR A 362 -2.09 -12.39 -3.55
CA THR A 362 -1.59 -13.55 -2.80
C THR A 362 -2.62 -14.04 -1.81
N VAL A 363 -2.88 -15.35 -1.79
CA VAL A 363 -3.66 -16.02 -0.75
C VAL A 363 -2.74 -17.00 -0.02
N ILE A 364 -2.75 -16.91 1.31
CA ILE A 364 -1.92 -17.73 2.19
C ILE A 364 -2.82 -18.35 3.25
N SER A 365 -2.64 -19.63 3.55
CA SER A 365 -3.31 -20.31 4.66
C SER A 365 -2.33 -20.69 5.76
N LYS A 366 -2.85 -20.77 7.00
CA LYS A 366 -2.15 -21.36 8.12
C LYS A 366 -2.65 -22.78 8.33
N ILE A 367 -1.77 -23.74 8.11
CA ILE A 367 -2.04 -25.12 8.50
C ILE A 367 -2.01 -25.27 10.02
N SER A 368 -2.65 -26.30 10.53
CA SER A 368 -2.69 -26.63 11.97
C SER A 368 -1.32 -26.99 12.53
#